data_3f7643d36a9c624d0b01b39bdbfa7238
#
_entry.id   3f7643d36a9c624d0b01b39bdbfa7238
#
_cell.length_a   1.000
_cell.length_b   1.000
_cell.length_c   1.000
_cell.angle_alpha   90.00
_cell.angle_beta   90.00
_cell.angle_gamma   90.00
#
_symmetry.space_group_name_H-M   'P 1'
#
loop_
_entity.id
_entity.type
_entity.pdbx_description
1 polymer ?
#
loop_
_entity_poly.entity_id
_entity_poly.type
_entity_poly.pdbx_seq_one_letter_code
_entity_poly.pdbx_strand_id
1 'polypeptide(L)'
;MLNDHLRSMIYDKYIKPTENRRDTYAGIEIELPIINLGGKATDHTVSRAAMNSAVSHFGFQPLKYDDDGNLHEAQDPVTGDLFSFDCSYNNFEMSFARSQNLNDVDDRFRRYIEYLNKNLILNNHLISGFGITPYYRLCRKDYIGYAE
;
A
#
# COMPACT_ATOMS: atom_id res chain seq x y z
N MET A 1 -31.43 -13.98 -28.38
CA MET A 1 -30.03 -14.19 -28.84
C MET A 1 -28.99 -13.31 -28.11
N LEU A 2 -29.03 -11.96 -28.21
CA LEU A 2 -28.03 -11.11 -27.47
C LEU A 2 -28.14 -11.28 -25.94
N ASN A 3 -29.36 -11.37 -25.43
CA ASN A 3 -29.62 -11.52 -24.00
C ASN A 3 -29.11 -12.86 -23.43
N ASP A 4 -29.22 -13.93 -24.20
CA ASP A 4 -28.77 -15.27 -23.79
C ASP A 4 -27.26 -15.38 -23.82
N HIS A 5 -26.60 -14.74 -24.77
CA HIS A 5 -25.16 -14.65 -24.83
C HIS A 5 -24.60 -13.86 -23.64
N LEU A 6 -25.18 -12.70 -23.33
CA LEU A 6 -24.78 -11.91 -22.14
C LEU A 6 -25.00 -12.66 -20.84
N ARG A 7 -26.12 -13.38 -20.70
CA ARG A 7 -26.38 -14.23 -19.53
C ARG A 7 -25.34 -15.32 -19.38
N SER A 8 -24.99 -16.00 -20.47
CA SER A 8 -23.95 -17.03 -20.45
C SER A 8 -22.60 -16.46 -20.04
N MET A 9 -22.20 -15.31 -20.59
CA MET A 9 -20.96 -14.66 -20.23
C MET A 9 -20.91 -14.27 -18.73
N ILE A 10 -22.00 -13.71 -18.20
CA ILE A 10 -22.11 -13.36 -16.80
C ILE A 10 -22.05 -14.61 -15.92
N TYR A 11 -22.81 -15.64 -16.29
CA TYR A 11 -22.80 -16.91 -15.57
C TYR A 11 -21.40 -17.53 -15.53
N ASP A 12 -20.76 -17.71 -16.68
CA ASP A 12 -19.46 -18.35 -16.80
C ASP A 12 -18.36 -17.57 -16.04
N LYS A 13 -18.43 -16.23 -16.06
CA LYS A 13 -17.41 -15.38 -15.45
C LYS A 13 -17.59 -15.19 -13.94
N TYR A 14 -18.82 -15.05 -13.48
CA TYR A 14 -19.10 -14.61 -12.10
C TYR A 14 -19.83 -15.66 -11.25
N ILE A 15 -20.69 -16.50 -11.84
CA ILE A 15 -21.51 -17.43 -11.07
C ILE A 15 -20.85 -18.82 -11.01
N LYS A 16 -20.61 -19.42 -12.17
CA LYS A 16 -20.01 -20.76 -12.27
C LYS A 16 -18.74 -20.95 -11.43
N PRO A 17 -17.82 -19.96 -11.35
CA PRO A 17 -16.68 -20.08 -10.45
C PRO A 17 -17.03 -20.16 -8.96
N THR A 18 -18.22 -19.73 -8.55
CA THR A 18 -18.65 -19.77 -7.13
C THR A 18 -19.39 -21.04 -6.73
N GLU A 19 -19.75 -21.89 -7.70
CA GLU A 19 -20.51 -23.13 -7.45
C GLU A 19 -19.69 -24.19 -6.71
N ASN A 20 -18.37 -24.16 -6.86
CA ASN A 20 -17.48 -25.06 -6.14
C ASN A 20 -17.09 -24.48 -4.78
N ARG A 21 -17.09 -25.33 -3.74
CA ARG A 21 -16.57 -24.93 -2.42
C ARG A 21 -15.10 -24.51 -2.57
N ARG A 22 -14.75 -23.33 -2.07
CA ARG A 22 -13.41 -22.77 -2.07
C ARG A 22 -12.98 -22.48 -0.67
N ASP A 23 -11.68 -22.48 -0.46
CA ASP A 23 -11.10 -21.92 0.75
C ASP A 23 -11.41 -20.44 0.83
N THR A 24 -11.67 -19.96 2.04
CA THR A 24 -11.90 -18.55 2.28
C THR A 24 -10.57 -17.83 2.45
N TYR A 25 -10.37 -16.80 1.67
CA TYR A 25 -9.21 -15.91 1.75
C TYR A 25 -9.68 -14.47 1.96
N ALA A 26 -8.90 -13.70 2.72
CA ALA A 26 -9.03 -12.26 2.81
C ALA A 26 -7.75 -11.60 2.24
N GLY A 27 -7.91 -10.59 1.40
CA GLY A 27 -6.89 -9.60 1.08
C GLY A 27 -7.19 -8.35 1.89
N ILE A 28 -6.16 -7.68 2.39
CA ILE A 28 -6.29 -6.47 3.20
C ILE A 28 -5.37 -5.40 2.64
N GLU A 29 -5.92 -4.22 2.46
CA GLU A 29 -5.19 -3.01 2.12
C GLU A 29 -5.38 -2.02 3.25
N ILE A 30 -4.30 -1.42 3.71
CA ILE A 30 -4.30 -0.45 4.81
C ILE A 30 -3.53 0.78 4.34
N GLU A 31 -4.24 1.87 4.17
CA GLU A 31 -3.70 3.17 3.79
C GLU A 31 -3.56 4.06 5.03
N LEU A 32 -2.37 4.54 5.27
CA LEU A 32 -2.03 5.30 6.47
C LEU A 32 -1.25 6.56 6.13
N PRO A 33 -1.71 7.74 6.53
CA PRO A 33 -0.97 8.97 6.31
C PRO A 33 0.30 9.03 7.16
N ILE A 34 1.38 9.48 6.54
CA ILE A 34 2.60 9.90 7.23
C ILE A 34 2.41 11.36 7.63
N ILE A 35 2.51 11.65 8.90
CA ILE A 35 2.32 13.00 9.45
C ILE A 35 3.62 13.57 10.00
N ASN A 36 3.78 14.90 9.88
CA ASN A 36 4.84 15.64 10.53
C ASN A 36 4.39 16.06 11.93
N LEU A 37 5.10 15.60 12.97
CA LEU A 37 4.77 15.86 14.37
C LEU A 37 4.94 17.35 14.78
N GLY A 38 5.60 18.14 13.95
CA GLY A 38 5.69 19.60 14.10
C GLY A 38 4.49 20.38 13.55
N GLY A 39 3.41 19.71 13.17
CA GLY A 39 2.20 20.35 12.62
C GLY A 39 2.40 20.98 11.24
N LYS A 40 3.33 20.48 10.46
CA LYS A 40 3.61 20.91 9.08
C LYS A 40 3.17 19.84 8.09
N ALA A 41 3.16 20.18 6.81
CA ALA A 41 3.00 19.19 5.76
C ALA A 41 4.09 18.11 5.87
N THR A 42 3.76 16.90 5.48
CA THR A 42 4.71 15.79 5.41
C THR A 42 5.87 16.13 4.48
N ASP A 43 7.09 15.85 4.92
CA ASP A 43 8.26 15.91 4.04
C ASP A 43 8.34 14.61 3.23
N HIS A 44 8.06 14.68 1.94
CA HIS A 44 8.09 13.53 1.06
C HIS A 44 9.48 12.91 0.91
N THR A 45 10.55 13.66 1.20
CA THR A 45 11.93 13.11 1.23
C THR A 45 12.08 12.12 2.39
N VAL A 46 11.48 12.44 3.54
CA VAL A 46 11.45 11.56 4.72
C VAL A 46 10.61 10.32 4.42
N SER A 47 9.44 10.49 3.80
CA SER A 47 8.56 9.37 3.43
C SER A 47 9.25 8.39 2.49
N ARG A 48 9.89 8.91 1.42
CA ARG A 48 10.63 8.08 0.46
C ARG A 48 11.83 7.38 1.11
N ALA A 49 12.56 8.07 1.97
CA ALA A 49 13.67 7.46 2.71
C ALA A 49 13.20 6.32 3.61
N ALA A 50 12.06 6.47 4.29
CA ALA A 50 11.47 5.42 5.10
C ALA A 50 11.04 4.20 4.27
N MET A 51 10.41 4.43 3.10
CA MET A 51 10.06 3.37 2.15
C MET A 51 11.31 2.61 1.69
N ASN A 52 12.34 3.30 1.20
CA ASN A 52 13.59 2.68 0.75
C ASN A 52 14.26 1.88 1.85
N SER A 53 14.27 2.40 3.07
CA SER A 53 14.81 1.71 4.24
C SER A 53 14.05 0.43 4.55
N ALA A 54 12.70 0.47 4.52
CA ALA A 54 11.85 -0.69 4.78
C ALA A 54 12.01 -1.76 3.68
N VAL A 55 12.02 -1.35 2.42
CA VAL A 55 12.24 -2.23 1.26
C VAL A 55 13.57 -2.99 1.41
N SER A 56 14.65 -2.27 1.74
CA SER A 56 15.96 -2.88 1.97
C SER A 56 15.98 -3.82 3.18
N HIS A 57 15.34 -3.41 4.29
CA HIS A 57 15.33 -4.18 5.54
C HIS A 57 14.56 -5.50 5.43
N PHE A 58 13.40 -5.46 4.80
CA PHE A 58 12.54 -6.63 4.65
C PHE A 58 12.85 -7.47 3.39
N GLY A 59 13.74 -7.00 2.53
CA GLY A 59 14.12 -7.70 1.29
C GLY A 59 13.07 -7.61 0.20
N PHE A 60 12.21 -6.58 0.22
CA PHE A 60 11.25 -6.33 -0.85
C PHE A 60 11.97 -5.99 -2.15
N GLN A 61 11.37 -6.38 -3.26
CA GLN A 61 11.87 -6.05 -4.59
C GLN A 61 11.14 -4.84 -5.15
N PRO A 62 11.86 -3.81 -5.63
CA PRO A 62 11.25 -2.69 -6.31
C PRO A 62 10.44 -3.11 -7.53
N LEU A 63 9.22 -2.56 -7.67
CA LEU A 63 8.33 -2.83 -8.82
C LEU A 63 8.13 -1.61 -9.70
N LYS A 64 7.84 -0.45 -9.10
CA LYS A 64 7.54 0.76 -9.86
C LYS A 64 8.28 1.97 -9.33
N TYR A 65 8.66 2.81 -10.26
CA TYR A 65 9.27 4.11 -10.02
C TYR A 65 8.41 5.19 -10.69
N ASP A 66 8.41 6.39 -10.12
CA ASP A 66 7.81 7.54 -10.77
C ASP A 66 8.73 8.12 -11.87
N ASP A 67 8.29 9.16 -12.56
CA ASP A 67 9.03 9.80 -13.65
C ASP A 67 10.35 10.46 -13.19
N ASP A 68 10.46 10.80 -11.91
CA ASP A 68 11.67 11.34 -11.30
C ASP A 68 12.61 10.22 -10.78
N GLY A 69 12.27 8.96 -10.98
CA GLY A 69 13.04 7.79 -10.56
C GLY A 69 12.92 7.46 -9.08
N ASN A 70 11.89 7.96 -8.39
CA ASN A 70 11.64 7.61 -7.00
C ASN A 70 10.83 6.31 -6.92
N LEU A 71 11.24 5.39 -6.05
CA LEU A 71 10.50 4.18 -5.78
C LEU A 71 9.14 4.51 -5.13
N HIS A 72 8.06 3.99 -5.71
CA HIS A 72 6.73 4.14 -5.14
C HIS A 72 5.95 2.83 -4.97
N GLU A 73 6.46 1.70 -5.48
CA GLU A 73 5.88 0.38 -5.23
C GLU A 73 6.95 -0.68 -5.14
N ALA A 74 6.86 -1.57 -4.13
CA ALA A 74 7.77 -2.70 -3.94
C ALA A 74 7.00 -3.90 -3.37
N GLN A 75 7.44 -5.12 -3.69
CA GLN A 75 6.80 -6.37 -3.29
C GLN A 75 7.74 -7.28 -2.52
N ASP A 76 7.22 -7.90 -1.47
CA ASP A 76 7.87 -9.04 -0.83
C ASP A 76 7.79 -10.26 -1.77
N PRO A 77 8.92 -10.79 -2.27
CA PRO A 77 8.91 -11.95 -3.17
C PRO A 77 8.47 -13.25 -2.50
N VAL A 78 8.40 -13.30 -1.18
CA VAL A 78 8.04 -14.50 -0.41
C VAL A 78 6.55 -14.49 -0.08
N THR A 79 6.05 -13.41 0.50
CA THR A 79 4.64 -13.32 0.93
C THR A 79 3.73 -12.78 -0.16
N GLY A 80 4.26 -11.95 -1.06
CA GLY A 80 3.49 -11.20 -2.05
C GLY A 80 2.89 -9.89 -1.50
N ASP A 81 3.22 -9.51 -0.25
CA ASP A 81 2.79 -8.23 0.32
C ASP A 81 3.41 -7.06 -0.46
N LEU A 82 2.68 -5.95 -0.56
CA LEU A 82 3.12 -4.75 -1.26
C LEU A 82 3.26 -3.57 -0.31
N PHE A 83 4.29 -2.77 -0.54
CA PHE A 83 4.39 -1.41 -0.06
C PHE A 83 4.21 -0.48 -1.23
N SER A 84 3.35 0.52 -1.08
CA SER A 84 3.14 1.55 -2.09
C SER A 84 2.86 2.92 -1.46
N PHE A 85 2.94 3.94 -2.29
CA PHE A 85 2.36 5.24 -1.99
C PHE A 85 1.10 5.39 -2.85
N ASP A 86 -0.04 5.60 -2.20
CA ASP A 86 -1.29 5.85 -2.91
C ASP A 86 -1.42 7.33 -3.26
N CYS A 87 -1.36 7.64 -4.56
CA CYS A 87 -1.48 8.97 -5.16
C CYS A 87 -0.45 10.01 -4.67
N SER A 88 0.09 9.89 -3.47
CA SER A 88 1.00 10.88 -2.90
C SER A 88 1.98 10.27 -1.90
N TYR A 89 3.14 10.89 -1.76
CA TYR A 89 4.20 10.44 -0.83
C TYR A 89 3.86 10.61 0.66
N ASN A 90 2.72 11.16 0.99
CA ASN A 90 2.24 11.25 2.36
C ASN A 90 1.18 10.20 2.72
N ASN A 91 0.76 9.37 1.78
CA ASN A 91 -0.15 8.25 2.02
C ASN A 91 0.58 6.92 1.75
N PHE A 92 0.93 6.21 2.83
CA PHE A 92 1.62 4.93 2.73
C PHE A 92 0.61 3.80 2.77
N GLU A 93 0.65 2.96 1.76
CA GLU A 93 -0.22 1.79 1.63
C GLU A 93 0.56 0.51 1.88
N MET A 94 -0.06 -0.39 2.64
CA MET A 94 0.35 -1.77 2.81
C MET A 94 -0.75 -2.68 2.30
N SER A 95 -0.51 -3.35 1.17
CA SER A 95 -1.41 -4.35 0.61
C SER A 95 -0.90 -5.73 0.97
N PHE A 96 -1.66 -6.44 1.80
CA PHE A 96 -1.31 -7.79 2.23
C PHE A 96 -1.83 -8.82 1.24
N ALA A 97 -0.97 -9.74 0.85
CA ALA A 97 -1.35 -10.88 0.04
C ALA A 97 -2.48 -11.66 0.73
N ARG A 98 -3.37 -12.23 -0.09
CA ARG A 98 -4.51 -13.00 0.42
C ARG A 98 -4.06 -14.07 1.40
N SER A 99 -4.71 -14.12 2.56
CA SER A 99 -4.43 -15.06 3.64
C SER A 99 -5.71 -15.73 4.13
N GLN A 100 -5.60 -16.96 4.62
CA GLN A 100 -6.65 -17.64 5.35
C GLN A 100 -6.62 -17.32 6.84
N ASN A 101 -5.52 -16.78 7.34
CA ASN A 101 -5.31 -16.49 8.75
C ASN A 101 -5.00 -14.99 8.94
N LEU A 102 -5.94 -14.28 9.54
CA LEU A 102 -5.80 -12.84 9.80
C LEU A 102 -4.73 -12.52 10.85
N ASN A 103 -4.42 -13.45 11.76
CA ASN A 103 -3.35 -13.25 12.74
C ASN A 103 -1.99 -13.14 12.05
N ASP A 104 -1.75 -13.92 10.98
CA ASP A 104 -0.51 -13.83 10.22
C ASP A 104 -0.37 -12.45 9.52
N VAL A 105 -1.50 -11.88 9.10
CA VAL A 105 -1.54 -10.52 8.53
C VAL A 105 -1.27 -9.48 9.61
N ASP A 106 -1.89 -9.59 10.79
CA ASP A 106 -1.66 -8.69 11.92
C ASP A 106 -0.19 -8.71 12.37
N ASP A 107 0.42 -9.88 12.46
CA ASP A 107 1.83 -10.04 12.83
C ASP A 107 2.76 -9.34 11.82
N ARG A 108 2.48 -9.47 10.51
CA ARG A 108 3.24 -8.75 9.48
C ARG A 108 3.01 -7.25 9.56
N PHE A 109 1.75 -6.81 9.70
CA PHE A 109 1.41 -5.41 9.86
C PHE A 109 2.16 -4.76 11.03
N ARG A 110 2.15 -5.40 12.20
CA ARG A 110 2.87 -4.90 13.39
C ARG A 110 4.36 -4.75 13.15
N ARG A 111 4.99 -5.73 12.54
CA ARG A 111 6.42 -5.65 12.19
C ARG A 111 6.73 -4.50 11.24
N TYR A 112 5.91 -4.32 10.20
CA TYR A 112 6.11 -3.28 9.20
C TYR A 112 5.91 -1.89 9.80
N ILE A 113 4.81 -1.67 10.54
CA ILE A 113 4.49 -0.38 11.13
C ILE A 113 5.52 0.01 12.21
N GLU A 114 5.98 -0.94 13.00
CA GLU A 114 7.01 -0.70 14.03
C GLU A 114 8.33 -0.25 13.39
N TYR A 115 8.77 -0.93 12.35
CA TYR A 115 10.00 -0.57 11.65
C TYR A 115 9.90 0.79 10.97
N LEU A 116 8.81 1.05 10.25
CA LEU A 116 8.58 2.32 9.57
C LEU A 116 8.57 3.47 10.59
N ASN A 117 7.84 3.33 11.69
CA ASN A 117 7.77 4.36 12.73
C ASN A 117 9.11 4.60 13.42
N LYS A 118 9.94 3.58 13.66
CA LYS A 118 11.31 3.75 14.18
C LYS A 118 12.16 4.63 13.26
N ASN A 119 12.00 4.53 11.96
CA ASN A 119 12.73 5.35 10.98
C ASN A 119 12.15 6.77 10.87
N LEU A 120 10.83 6.88 10.81
CA LEU A 120 10.13 8.14 10.64
C LEU A 120 10.32 9.09 11.83
N ILE A 121 10.30 8.56 13.06
CA ILE A 121 10.41 9.37 14.29
C ILE A 121 11.74 10.10 14.37
N LEU A 122 12.80 9.56 13.79
CA LEU A 122 14.12 10.20 13.73
C LEU A 122 14.09 11.52 12.95
N ASN A 123 13.12 11.69 12.09
CA ASN A 123 12.90 12.89 11.29
C ASN A 123 11.60 13.62 11.67
N ASN A 124 11.11 13.41 12.90
CA ASN A 124 9.90 14.04 13.42
C ASN A 124 8.63 13.74 12.61
N HIS A 125 8.54 12.51 12.08
CA HIS A 125 7.37 12.00 11.36
C HIS A 125 6.87 10.71 12.01
N LEU A 126 5.63 10.33 11.68
CA LEU A 126 4.98 9.12 12.16
C LEU A 126 3.92 8.67 11.15
N ILE A 127 3.74 7.37 10.97
CA ILE A 127 2.53 6.83 10.35
C ILE A 127 1.40 6.90 11.37
N SER A 128 0.28 7.47 10.98
CA SER A 128 -0.88 7.65 11.87
C SER A 128 -2.08 6.84 11.42
N GLY A 129 -2.97 6.52 12.37
CA GLY A 129 -4.25 5.88 12.07
C GLY A 129 -5.37 6.84 11.63
N PHE A 130 -5.06 8.08 11.25
CA PHE A 130 -6.05 8.98 10.68
C PHE A 130 -6.42 8.54 9.26
N GLY A 131 -7.68 8.68 8.89
CA GLY A 131 -8.12 8.40 7.53
C GLY A 131 -7.72 9.46 6.50
N ILE A 132 -7.21 10.61 6.96
CA ILE A 132 -6.76 11.73 6.12
C ILE A 132 -5.53 12.38 6.76
N THR A 133 -4.71 13.03 5.93
CA THR A 133 -3.57 13.81 6.38
C THR A 133 -4.04 15.14 6.99
N PRO A 134 -3.81 15.40 8.30
CA PRO A 134 -4.35 16.58 8.98
C PRO A 134 -3.70 17.89 8.53
N TYR A 135 -2.48 17.86 8.04
CA TYR A 135 -1.70 19.04 7.61
C TYR A 135 -1.36 18.95 6.11
N TYR A 136 -2.40 18.78 5.31
CA TYR A 136 -2.26 18.66 3.88
C TYR A 136 -1.87 19.99 3.23
N ARG A 137 -0.87 19.95 2.36
CA ARG A 137 -0.51 21.06 1.48
C ARG A 137 -0.65 20.61 0.04
N LEU A 138 -1.48 21.31 -0.73
CA LEU A 138 -1.63 21.04 -2.14
C LEU A 138 -0.35 21.51 -2.90
N CYS A 139 0.53 20.61 -3.20
CA CYS A 139 1.74 20.86 -3.96
C CYS A 139 1.96 19.74 -4.97
N ARG A 140 2.25 20.09 -6.23
CA ARG A 140 2.50 19.10 -7.29
C ARG A 140 3.60 18.09 -6.92
N LYS A 141 4.59 18.51 -6.14
CA LYS A 141 5.69 17.65 -5.69
C LYS A 141 5.31 16.60 -4.65
N ASP A 142 4.11 16.73 -4.05
CA ASP A 142 3.61 15.78 -3.05
C ASP A 142 2.94 14.57 -3.73
N TYR A 143 2.65 14.64 -5.03
CA TYR A 143 2.05 13.58 -5.82
C TYR A 143 3.10 12.74 -6.56
N ILE A 144 2.76 11.48 -6.74
CA ILE A 144 3.54 10.57 -7.59
C ILE A 144 3.37 11.03 -9.04
N GLY A 145 4.48 11.30 -9.72
CA GLY A 145 4.48 11.62 -11.14
C GLY A 145 4.29 10.34 -11.96
N TYR A 146 3.29 10.34 -12.83
CA TYR A 146 3.14 9.30 -13.86
C TYR A 146 3.40 9.94 -15.22
N ALA A 147 4.07 9.20 -16.11
CA ALA A 147 4.15 9.58 -17.53
C ALA A 147 2.74 9.63 -18.12
N GLU A 148 2.42 10.74 -18.83
CA GLU A 148 1.19 10.84 -19.61
C GLU A 148 1.24 9.96 -20.86
#